data_11804ba09ee7d18b38ea32d2cbe18db2
#
_entry.id   11804ba09ee7d18b38ea32d2cbe18db2
#
_cell.length_a   1.000
_cell.length_b   1.000
_cell.length_c   1.000
_cell.angle_alpha   90.00
_cell.angle_beta   90.00
_cell.angle_gamma   90.00
#
_symmetry.space_group_name_H-M   'P 1'
#
loop_
_entity.id
_entity.type
_entity.pdbx_description
1 polymer ?
#
loop_
_entity_poly.entity_id
_entity_poly.type
_entity_poly.pdbx_seq_one_letter_code
_entity_poly.pdbx_strand_id
1 'polypeptide(L)' 'MLDWTPVTDSSRVSAIAYRESAEQVFVRFHDGVEWCYEQCPLHTWRVFASAGTSKGKFISSVLDKLPNHPA' A
#
# COMPACT_ATOMS: atom_id res chain seq x y z
N MET A 1 -1.05 10.02 -12.96
CA MET A 1 -1.79 10.33 -11.73
C MET A 1 -2.17 9.02 -11.03
N LEU A 2 -2.03 8.96 -9.70
CA LEU A 2 -2.37 7.75 -8.94
C LEU A 2 -3.87 7.66 -8.72
N ASP A 3 -4.40 6.44 -8.85
CA ASP A 3 -5.81 6.15 -8.53
C ASP A 3 -5.87 5.62 -7.10
N TRP A 4 -6.14 6.50 -6.15
CA TRP A 4 -6.25 6.14 -4.76
C TRP A 4 -7.56 5.40 -4.47
N THR A 5 -7.45 4.24 -3.81
CA THR A 5 -8.61 3.49 -3.35
C THR A 5 -8.76 3.72 -1.85
N PRO A 6 -9.93 4.22 -1.40
CA PRO A 6 -10.16 4.40 0.03
C PRO A 6 -10.15 3.07 0.78
N VAL A 7 -9.56 3.06 1.96
CA VAL A 7 -9.59 1.92 2.88
C VAL A 7 -10.43 2.32 4.07
N THR A 8 -11.52 1.58 4.31
CA THR A 8 -12.50 1.94 5.34
C THR A 8 -12.45 1.04 6.57
N ASP A 9 -11.70 -0.04 6.53
CA ASP A 9 -11.66 -1.06 7.59
C ASP A 9 -10.29 -1.16 8.27
N SER A 10 -9.49 -0.11 8.18
CA SER A 10 -8.17 -0.08 8.83
C SER A 10 -8.06 1.11 9.77
N SER A 11 -7.54 0.88 10.98
CA SER A 11 -7.24 1.95 11.92
C SER A 11 -5.99 2.73 11.54
N ARG A 12 -5.15 2.18 10.67
CA ARG A 12 -3.84 2.76 10.31
C ARG A 12 -3.85 3.40 8.92
N VAL A 13 -4.47 2.73 7.95
CA VAL A 13 -4.38 3.08 6.53
C VAL A 13 -5.68 3.73 6.06
N SER A 14 -5.58 4.89 5.40
CA SER A 14 -6.76 5.60 4.87
C SER A 14 -6.96 5.37 3.38
N ALA A 15 -5.90 5.14 2.60
CA ALA A 15 -6.01 4.90 1.17
C ALA A 15 -4.76 4.17 0.65
N ILE A 16 -4.92 3.48 -0.46
CA ILE A 16 -3.83 2.78 -1.14
C ILE A 16 -3.90 3.04 -2.64
N ALA A 17 -2.75 2.95 -3.31
CA ALA A 17 -2.66 3.10 -4.75
C ALA A 17 -1.49 2.27 -5.29
N TYR A 18 -1.52 1.99 -6.59
CA TYR A 18 -0.48 1.19 -7.24
C TYR A 18 -0.11 1.78 -8.59
N ARG A 19 1.17 1.86 -8.87
CA ARG A 19 1.68 2.22 -10.20
C ARG A 19 2.32 0.97 -10.81
N GLU A 20 1.57 0.31 -11.68
CA GLU A 20 1.98 -0.99 -12.23
C GLU A 20 3.26 -0.88 -13.06
N SER A 21 3.40 0.17 -13.85
CA SER A 21 4.58 0.36 -14.70
C SER A 21 5.89 0.44 -13.93
N ALA A 22 5.83 0.87 -12.67
CA ALA A 22 7.00 1.03 -11.80
C ALA A 22 7.00 0.03 -10.64
N GLU A 23 5.98 -0.79 -10.52
CA GLU A 23 5.79 -1.75 -9.42
C GLU A 23 5.87 -1.06 -8.05
N GLN A 24 5.24 0.11 -7.94
CA GLN A 24 5.23 0.92 -6.72
C GLN A 24 3.87 0.87 -6.04
N VAL A 25 3.88 0.55 -4.75
CA VAL A 25 2.69 0.65 -3.89
C VAL A 25 2.78 1.94 -3.09
N PHE A 26 1.68 2.70 -3.08
CA PHE A 26 1.58 3.91 -2.29
C PHE A 26 0.54 3.70 -1.19
N VAL A 27 0.88 4.12 0.02
CA VAL A 27 0.00 4.02 1.19
C VAL A 27 -0.15 5.40 1.79
N ARG A 28 -1.39 5.81 2.04
CA ARG A 28 -1.68 7.00 2.83
C ARG A 28 -2.20 6.56 4.18
N PHE A 29 -1.55 7.03 5.24
CA PHE A 29 -1.97 6.74 6.61
C PHE A 29 -2.98 7.79 7.10
N HIS A 30 -3.67 7.47 8.19
CA HIS A 30 -4.70 8.37 8.73
C HIS A 30 -4.14 9.71 9.22
N ASP A 31 -2.85 9.79 9.54
CA ASP A 31 -2.19 11.05 9.89
C ASP A 31 -1.81 11.90 8.68
N GLY A 32 -2.12 11.42 7.46
CA GLY A 32 -1.83 12.13 6.23
C GLY A 32 -0.48 11.82 5.61
N VAL A 33 0.37 11.06 6.28
CA VAL A 33 1.68 10.67 5.74
C VAL A 33 1.48 9.69 4.58
N GLU A 34 2.22 9.90 3.49
CA GLU A 34 2.21 9.01 2.33
C GLU A 34 3.57 8.34 2.19
N TRP A 35 3.55 7.05 1.89
CA TRP A 35 4.74 6.22 1.79
C TRP A 35 4.73 5.42 0.50
N CYS A 36 5.92 5.18 -0.07
CA CYS A 36 6.09 4.42 -1.31
C CYS A 36 6.92 3.17 -1.03
N TYR A 37 6.41 2.02 -1.49
CA TYR A 37 7.11 0.74 -1.43
C TYR A 37 7.46 0.31 -2.84
N GLU A 38 8.76 0.06 -3.08
CA GLU A 38 9.29 -0.25 -4.41
C GLU A 38 9.33 -1.76 -4.64
N GLN A 39 9.44 -2.15 -5.90
CA GLN A 39 9.65 -3.55 -6.31
C GLN A 39 8.53 -4.48 -5.82
N CYS A 40 7.30 -3.98 -5.85
CA CYS A 40 6.13 -4.78 -5.47
C CYS A 40 5.45 -5.31 -6.74
N PRO A 41 5.53 -6.63 -7.00
CA PRO A 41 4.89 -7.18 -8.20
C PRO A 41 3.37 -7.09 -8.12
N LEU A 42 2.73 -7.13 -9.29
CA LEU A 42 1.27 -7.00 -9.39
C LEU A 42 0.53 -8.02 -8.53
N HIS A 43 0.98 -9.28 -8.49
CA HIS A 43 0.29 -10.30 -7.71
C HIS A 43 0.33 -10.01 -6.21
N THR A 44 1.42 -9.41 -5.72
CA THR A 44 1.52 -9.00 -4.32
C THR A 44 0.59 -7.82 -4.03
N TRP A 45 0.52 -6.85 -4.94
CA TRP A 45 -0.42 -5.74 -4.83
C TRP A 45 -1.86 -6.24 -4.77
N ARG A 46 -2.23 -7.21 -5.61
CA ARG A 46 -3.60 -7.75 -5.64
C ARG A 46 -3.99 -8.38 -4.31
N VAL A 47 -3.08 -9.08 -3.66
CA VAL A 47 -3.33 -9.64 -2.33
C VAL A 47 -3.51 -8.51 -1.31
N PHE A 48 -2.64 -7.52 -1.34
CA PHE A 48 -2.71 -6.37 -0.43
C PHE A 48 -4.03 -5.62 -0.59
N ALA A 49 -4.47 -5.42 -1.82
CA ALA A 49 -5.67 -4.64 -2.14
C ALA A 49 -6.97 -5.42 -1.93
N SER A 50 -6.91 -6.73 -1.75
CA SER A 50 -8.10 -7.56 -1.66
C SER A 50 -8.87 -7.31 -0.38
N ALA A 51 -10.20 -7.47 -0.45
CA ALA A 51 -11.06 -7.36 0.72
C ALA A 51 -10.69 -8.46 1.73
N GLY A 52 -10.72 -8.12 3.00
CA GLY A 52 -10.38 -9.05 4.07
C GLY A 52 -8.91 -9.13 4.43
N THR A 53 -8.02 -8.57 3.61
CA THR A 53 -6.60 -8.47 3.97
C THR A 53 -6.40 -7.32 4.93
N SER A 54 -5.81 -7.60 6.10
CA SER A 54 -5.45 -6.56 7.05
C SER A 54 -4.31 -5.73 6.48
N LYS A 55 -4.58 -4.45 6.18
CA LYS A 55 -3.60 -3.57 5.56
C LYS A 55 -2.39 -3.35 6.47
N GLY A 56 -2.61 -3.09 7.74
CA GLY A 56 -1.53 -2.88 8.69
C GLY A 56 -0.62 -4.10 8.84
N LYS A 57 -1.21 -5.28 8.96
CA LYS A 57 -0.44 -6.52 9.08
C LYS A 57 0.34 -6.83 7.82
N PHE A 58 -0.27 -6.61 6.66
CA PHE A 58 0.40 -6.86 5.37
C PHE A 58 1.60 -5.93 5.19
N ILE A 59 1.46 -4.66 5.56
CA ILE A 59 2.56 -3.71 5.50
C ILE A 59 3.73 -4.22 6.36
N SER A 60 3.46 -4.60 7.61
CA SER A 60 4.50 -5.04 8.53
C SER A 60 5.16 -6.36 8.10
N SER A 61 4.39 -7.29 7.55
CA SER A 61 4.90 -8.64 7.23
C SER A 61 5.49 -8.76 5.84
N VAL A 62 5.03 -7.92 4.89
CA VAL A 62 5.44 -8.04 3.48
C VAL A 62 6.06 -6.75 2.96
N LEU A 63 5.32 -5.63 3.00
CA LEU A 63 5.75 -4.41 2.33
C LEU A 63 6.99 -3.79 2.98
N ASP A 64 7.11 -3.84 4.29
CA ASP A 64 8.27 -3.26 4.98
C ASP A 64 9.59 -3.95 4.63
N LYS A 65 9.54 -5.15 4.05
CA LYS A 65 10.71 -5.86 3.56
C LYS A 65 11.17 -5.39 2.19
N LEU A 66 10.34 -4.64 1.48
CA LEU A 66 10.69 -4.05 0.20
C LEU A 66 11.41 -2.72 0.42
N PRO A 67 12.22 -2.27 -0.56
CA PRO A 67 12.74 -0.91 -0.51
C PRO A 67 11.59 0.08 -0.37
N ASN A 68 11.70 1.03 0.52
CA ASN A 68 10.61 1.98 0.75
C ASN A 68 11.16 3.34 1.19
N HIS A 69 10.33 4.37 1.01
CA HIS A 69 10.71 5.75 1.29
C HIS A 69 9.45 6.61 1.35
N PRO A 70 9.53 7.83 1.90
CA PRO A 70 8.42 8.77 1.82
C PRO A 70 8.04 9.04 0.36
N ALA A 71 6.76 9.12 0.12
CA ALA A 71 6.26 9.41 -1.22
C ALA A 71 6.34 10.89 -1.55
#